data_4f120d2cea03ea7c77525aa0794a2b14
#
_entry.id   4f120d2cea03ea7c77525aa0794a2b14
#
_cell.length_a   1.000
_cell.length_b   1.000
_cell.length_c   1.000
_cell.angle_alpha   90.00
_cell.angle_beta   90.00
_cell.angle_gamma   90.00
#
_symmetry.space_group_name_H-M   'P 1'
#
loop_
_entity.id
_entity.type
_entity.pdbx_description
1 polymer ?
#
loop_
_entity_poly.entity_id
_entity_poly.type
_entity_poly.pdbx_seq_one_letter_code
_entity_poly.pdbx_strand_id
1 'polypeptide(L)'
;MKNKILTFALVLCVLGSLALPAFAQETESDQVYCFTTQDFSTQEGLQGICLTELPDPAVGTMMLGNRVLMEGDILSASQVAEMTFLPIQTQEDVQAVVEFLPIYENRVETASTMALTVLGKEDKAPVAEDLAIETYKNLPREEKLKASDPEGKTLTYSLLRKPKRGSVTIREDGTFVYTPKKNKVGVDSFTYTATDPAGNVSREATVVIQVLKPSDSKRYSDTEGQDCQFQAEWMRSTGIFTAESIGGELRFQPDKAVTQGEFIAMLVKTLDLKEEAISTLPENTPQWLRPYLGAALRSGLVSQWPQEESGNFEAPVTGAQAAVAVQSALSLQVTDEAIATFSQEEAPQWAAEALAVMGEQGILLGADAPLTRGQCAKLLYAVSRLAITAPGMAMIRNNQ
;
A
#
# COMPACT_ATOMS: atom_id res chain seq x y z
N MET A 1 -6.16 -36.48 18.51
CA MET A 1 -7.18 -36.05 17.55
C MET A 1 -8.41 -36.93 17.74
N LYS A 2 -9.34 -36.55 18.60
CA LYS A 2 -10.69 -37.10 18.83
C LYS A 2 -11.16 -36.51 20.17
N ASN A 3 -11.83 -35.38 20.17
CA ASN A 3 -12.66 -34.86 21.27
C ASN A 3 -12.99 -33.37 21.06
N LYS A 4 -13.57 -33.00 19.90
CA LYS A 4 -14.17 -31.68 19.69
C LYS A 4 -15.59 -31.75 19.09
N ILE A 5 -16.24 -32.92 19.06
CA ILE A 5 -17.56 -33.07 18.42
C ILE A 5 -18.70 -33.20 19.46
N LEU A 6 -18.44 -33.10 20.76
CA LEU A 6 -19.46 -33.41 21.77
C LEU A 6 -19.89 -32.24 22.66
N THR A 7 -19.62 -30.97 22.29
CA THR A 7 -20.02 -29.81 23.12
C THR A 7 -21.09 -28.93 22.48
N PHE A 8 -21.53 -29.23 21.26
CA PHE A 8 -22.50 -28.41 20.51
C PHE A 8 -23.98 -28.77 20.69
N ALA A 9 -24.31 -29.81 21.50
CA ALA A 9 -25.67 -30.28 21.68
C ALA A 9 -26.36 -29.74 22.96
N LEU A 10 -25.75 -28.86 23.77
CA LEU A 10 -26.29 -28.55 25.11
C LEU A 10 -26.66 -27.07 25.36
N VAL A 11 -26.64 -26.20 24.39
CA VAL A 11 -27.08 -24.80 24.57
C VAL A 11 -28.46 -24.51 23.94
N LEU A 12 -29.06 -25.49 23.27
CA LEU A 12 -30.38 -25.31 22.60
C LEU A 12 -31.60 -25.71 23.45
N CYS A 13 -31.52 -25.82 24.76
CA CYS A 13 -32.59 -26.35 25.62
C CYS A 13 -33.22 -25.37 26.59
N VAL A 14 -33.15 -24.05 26.38
CA VAL A 14 -33.86 -23.10 27.26
C VAL A 14 -34.50 -21.93 26.46
N LEU A 15 -35.32 -22.21 25.49
CA LEU A 15 -36.40 -21.31 25.06
C LEU A 15 -37.40 -22.12 24.20
N GLY A 16 -38.64 -22.11 24.59
CA GLY A 16 -39.80 -22.84 24.12
C GLY A 16 -39.79 -23.44 22.73
N SER A 17 -40.28 -24.66 22.58
CA SER A 17 -40.52 -25.49 21.40
C SER A 17 -40.33 -24.81 20.03
N LEU A 18 -39.13 -24.42 19.70
CA LEU A 18 -38.76 -24.09 18.33
C LEU A 18 -38.48 -25.42 17.63
N ALA A 19 -39.29 -25.76 16.62
CA ALA A 19 -38.96 -26.80 15.67
C ALA A 19 -37.56 -26.53 15.16
N LEU A 20 -36.69 -27.54 15.13
CA LEU A 20 -35.40 -27.41 14.48
C LEU A 20 -35.63 -26.91 13.05
N PRO A 21 -34.89 -25.94 12.56
CA PRO A 21 -35.04 -25.45 11.20
C PRO A 21 -34.90 -26.63 10.24
N ALA A 22 -35.82 -26.73 9.27
CA ALA A 22 -35.83 -27.81 8.30
C ALA A 22 -34.56 -27.81 7.44
N PHE A 23 -33.93 -26.63 7.33
CA PHE A 23 -32.72 -26.39 6.54
C PHE A 23 -31.77 -25.56 7.38
N ALA A 24 -30.53 -26.01 7.48
CA ALA A 24 -29.47 -25.30 8.19
C ALA A 24 -28.23 -25.22 7.29
N GLN A 25 -27.71 -24.01 7.11
CA GLN A 25 -26.53 -23.71 6.30
C GLN A 25 -25.57 -22.83 7.12
N GLU A 26 -24.35 -22.68 6.64
CA GLU A 26 -23.32 -21.87 7.29
C GLU A 26 -22.63 -20.95 6.26
N THR A 27 -22.26 -19.74 6.68
CA THR A 27 -21.45 -18.81 5.91
C THR A 27 -20.53 -18.06 6.85
N GLU A 28 -19.38 -17.58 6.35
CA GLU A 28 -18.51 -16.67 7.08
C GLU A 28 -19.10 -15.26 7.13
N SER A 29 -18.88 -14.49 8.19
CA SER A 29 -19.44 -13.14 8.34
C SER A 29 -18.87 -12.10 7.33
N ASP A 30 -17.83 -12.44 6.58
CA ASP A 30 -17.25 -11.64 5.51
C ASP A 30 -17.53 -12.20 4.10
N GLN A 31 -18.35 -13.24 3.98
CA GLN A 31 -18.66 -13.88 2.71
C GLN A 31 -20.15 -13.78 2.38
N VAL A 32 -20.43 -13.42 1.14
CA VAL A 32 -21.79 -13.42 0.60
C VAL A 32 -22.26 -14.87 0.44
N TYR A 33 -23.41 -15.21 1.05
CA TYR A 33 -24.04 -16.51 0.85
C TYR A 33 -24.95 -16.47 -0.38
N CYS A 34 -24.81 -17.43 -1.28
CA CYS A 34 -25.66 -17.59 -2.46
C CYS A 34 -26.63 -18.72 -2.23
N PHE A 35 -27.93 -18.43 -2.25
CA PHE A 35 -28.99 -19.42 -2.05
C PHE A 35 -29.16 -20.36 -3.23
N THR A 36 -29.64 -21.53 -2.93
CA THR A 36 -30.11 -22.53 -3.90
C THR A 36 -31.54 -22.94 -3.59
N THR A 37 -32.25 -23.57 -4.53
CA THR A 37 -33.57 -24.11 -4.27
C THR A 37 -33.59 -25.21 -3.23
N GLN A 38 -32.45 -25.87 -2.98
CA GLN A 38 -32.32 -26.92 -1.97
C GLN A 38 -32.31 -26.35 -0.54
N ASP A 39 -31.98 -25.06 -0.36
CA ASP A 39 -32.04 -24.37 0.93
C ASP A 39 -33.50 -24.14 1.39
N PHE A 40 -34.47 -24.27 0.45
CA PHE A 40 -35.88 -24.00 0.71
C PHE A 40 -36.80 -25.23 0.48
N SER A 41 -36.31 -26.31 -0.09
CA SER A 41 -37.07 -27.55 -0.30
C SER A 41 -36.17 -28.75 -0.54
N THR A 42 -36.49 -29.87 0.10
CA THR A 42 -35.90 -31.18 -0.21
C THR A 42 -36.73 -31.94 -1.26
N GLN A 43 -37.91 -31.43 -1.64
CA GLN A 43 -38.80 -32.03 -2.63
C GLN A 43 -38.53 -31.44 -4.01
N GLU A 44 -38.60 -32.29 -5.03
CA GLU A 44 -38.55 -31.83 -6.43
C GLU A 44 -39.83 -31.06 -6.80
N GLY A 45 -39.67 -30.12 -7.73
CA GLY A 45 -40.80 -29.38 -8.30
C GLY A 45 -41.16 -28.11 -7.55
N LEU A 46 -40.27 -27.54 -6.72
CA LEU A 46 -40.45 -26.21 -6.16
C LEU A 46 -40.58 -25.20 -7.31
N GLN A 47 -41.69 -24.46 -7.32
CA GLN A 47 -41.97 -23.40 -8.33
C GLN A 47 -41.50 -22.02 -7.80
N GLY A 48 -41.45 -21.85 -6.47
CA GLY A 48 -41.03 -20.61 -5.82
C GLY A 48 -41.27 -20.62 -4.32
N ILE A 49 -41.05 -19.48 -3.72
CA ILE A 49 -41.29 -19.24 -2.29
C ILE A 49 -41.98 -17.88 -2.09
N CYS A 50 -42.74 -17.76 -0.98
CA CYS A 50 -43.20 -16.47 -0.51
C CYS A 50 -42.48 -16.20 0.84
N LEU A 51 -41.72 -15.12 0.96
CA LEU A 51 -41.04 -14.75 2.19
C LEU A 51 -42.04 -14.19 3.20
N THR A 52 -42.11 -14.78 4.39
CA THR A 52 -43.02 -14.36 5.45
C THR A 52 -42.32 -13.63 6.59
N GLU A 53 -41.05 -13.99 6.88
CA GLU A 53 -40.21 -13.30 7.82
C GLU A 53 -38.76 -13.27 7.31
N LEU A 54 -38.07 -12.13 7.46
CA LEU A 54 -36.69 -11.93 7.04
C LEU A 54 -35.78 -11.91 8.27
N PRO A 55 -34.46 -12.19 8.07
CA PRO A 55 -33.47 -12.06 9.13
C PRO A 55 -33.43 -10.65 9.72
N ASP A 56 -33.07 -10.55 10.99
CA ASP A 56 -32.79 -9.26 11.63
C ASP A 56 -31.76 -8.48 10.77
N PRO A 57 -32.07 -7.24 10.38
CA PRO A 57 -31.14 -6.38 9.66
C PRO A 57 -29.77 -6.21 10.35
N ALA A 58 -29.70 -6.41 11.68
CA ALA A 58 -28.45 -6.41 12.42
C ALA A 58 -27.55 -7.64 12.13
N VAL A 59 -28.11 -8.70 11.56
CA VAL A 59 -27.36 -9.92 11.17
C VAL A 59 -26.93 -9.89 9.71
N GLY A 60 -27.75 -9.30 8.84
CA GLY A 60 -27.48 -9.19 7.42
C GLY A 60 -28.71 -8.85 6.60
N THR A 61 -28.55 -8.79 5.29
CA THR A 61 -29.58 -8.35 4.33
C THR A 61 -29.73 -9.36 3.20
N MET A 62 -30.97 -9.74 2.91
CA MET A 62 -31.30 -10.58 1.74
C MET A 62 -31.49 -9.72 0.49
N MET A 63 -30.92 -10.15 -0.62
CA MET A 63 -30.89 -9.43 -1.88
C MET A 63 -31.32 -10.31 -3.04
N LEU A 64 -31.94 -9.70 -4.07
CA LEU A 64 -32.10 -10.27 -5.41
C LEU A 64 -31.44 -9.29 -6.40
N GLY A 65 -30.26 -9.62 -6.88
CA GLY A 65 -29.42 -8.66 -7.60
C GLY A 65 -29.13 -7.42 -6.73
N ASN A 66 -29.56 -6.24 -7.19
CA ASN A 66 -29.38 -4.97 -6.44
C ASN A 66 -30.61 -4.58 -5.61
N ARG A 67 -31.66 -5.42 -5.54
CA ARG A 67 -32.89 -5.16 -4.80
C ARG A 67 -32.86 -5.84 -3.43
N VAL A 68 -33.10 -5.08 -2.38
CA VAL A 68 -33.35 -5.64 -1.03
C VAL A 68 -34.71 -6.34 -1.05
N LEU A 69 -34.74 -7.56 -0.53
CA LEU A 69 -35.98 -8.35 -0.41
C LEU A 69 -36.77 -7.86 0.80
N MET A 70 -38.10 -8.01 0.68
CA MET A 70 -39.06 -7.61 1.71
C MET A 70 -40.00 -8.78 2.07
N GLU A 71 -40.58 -8.71 3.27
CA GLU A 71 -41.66 -9.62 3.65
C GLU A 71 -42.81 -9.51 2.67
N GLY A 72 -43.38 -10.66 2.26
CA GLY A 72 -44.40 -10.75 1.26
C GLY A 72 -43.87 -10.89 -0.19
N ASP A 73 -42.56 -10.79 -0.41
CA ASP A 73 -42.00 -11.05 -1.75
C ASP A 73 -42.23 -12.52 -2.16
N ILE A 74 -42.78 -12.68 -3.41
CA ILE A 74 -42.95 -13.99 -4.03
C ILE A 74 -41.88 -14.14 -5.11
N LEU A 75 -41.07 -15.17 -4.96
CA LEU A 75 -39.92 -15.44 -5.82
C LEU A 75 -40.09 -16.76 -6.55
N SER A 76 -39.85 -16.78 -7.86
CA SER A 76 -39.79 -18.04 -8.65
C SER A 76 -38.55 -18.85 -8.27
N ALA A 77 -38.55 -20.14 -8.58
CA ALA A 77 -37.39 -21.01 -8.33
C ALA A 77 -36.09 -20.51 -8.98
N SER A 78 -36.17 -19.88 -10.16
CA SER A 78 -35.00 -19.25 -10.80
C SER A 78 -34.50 -18.04 -10.03
N GLN A 79 -35.42 -17.21 -9.50
CA GLN A 79 -35.04 -16.06 -8.69
C GLN A 79 -34.47 -16.47 -7.32
N VAL A 80 -34.92 -17.57 -6.73
CA VAL A 80 -34.33 -18.15 -5.51
C VAL A 80 -32.85 -18.48 -5.72
N ALA A 81 -32.49 -19.02 -6.89
CA ALA A 81 -31.09 -19.33 -7.21
C ALA A 81 -30.23 -18.09 -7.50
N GLU A 82 -30.86 -16.91 -7.64
CA GLU A 82 -30.14 -15.62 -7.78
C GLU A 82 -30.13 -14.81 -6.48
N MET A 83 -30.77 -15.31 -5.42
CA MET A 83 -30.77 -14.63 -4.13
C MET A 83 -29.41 -14.73 -3.46
N THR A 84 -29.07 -13.68 -2.75
CA THR A 84 -27.88 -13.62 -1.91
C THR A 84 -28.21 -13.09 -0.51
N PHE A 85 -27.43 -13.49 0.47
CA PHE A 85 -27.42 -12.91 1.79
C PHE A 85 -26.09 -12.21 2.02
N LEU A 86 -26.17 -10.95 2.39
CA LEU A 86 -25.01 -10.11 2.74
C LEU A 86 -24.94 -10.05 4.27
N PRO A 87 -24.10 -10.85 4.91
CA PRO A 87 -23.96 -10.82 6.36
C PRO A 87 -23.34 -9.50 6.83
N ILE A 88 -23.65 -9.11 8.06
CA ILE A 88 -22.90 -8.09 8.78
C ILE A 88 -21.75 -8.79 9.51
N GLN A 89 -20.55 -8.22 9.42
CA GLN A 89 -19.39 -8.79 10.09
C GLN A 89 -19.60 -8.82 11.61
N THR A 90 -19.47 -10.02 12.19
CA THR A 90 -19.64 -10.28 13.63
C THR A 90 -18.42 -10.99 14.20
N GLN A 91 -18.21 -10.86 15.52
CA GLN A 91 -17.16 -11.61 16.22
C GLN A 91 -17.67 -12.95 16.77
N GLU A 92 -18.98 -13.06 17.02
CA GLU A 92 -19.63 -14.26 17.51
C GLU A 92 -20.53 -14.85 16.42
N ASP A 93 -20.76 -16.17 16.50
CA ASP A 93 -21.68 -16.85 15.60
C ASP A 93 -23.10 -16.35 15.87
N VAL A 94 -23.79 -15.92 14.80
CA VAL A 94 -25.18 -15.45 14.86
C VAL A 94 -26.03 -16.21 13.85
N GLN A 95 -27.36 -16.29 14.10
CA GLN A 95 -28.25 -16.95 13.18
C GLN A 95 -29.13 -15.96 12.43
N ALA A 96 -29.14 -16.09 11.11
CA ALA A 96 -30.10 -15.46 10.23
C ALA A 96 -31.22 -16.47 9.93
N VAL A 97 -32.42 -16.18 10.35
CA VAL A 97 -33.59 -17.06 10.15
C VAL A 97 -34.52 -16.44 9.12
N VAL A 98 -34.92 -17.24 8.17
CA VAL A 98 -35.88 -16.87 7.11
C VAL A 98 -37.10 -17.77 7.27
N GLU A 99 -38.31 -17.18 7.38
CA GLU A 99 -39.55 -17.93 7.27
C GLU A 99 -40.15 -17.74 5.86
N PHE A 100 -40.67 -18.80 5.31
CA PHE A 100 -41.22 -18.80 3.95
C PHE A 100 -42.30 -19.85 3.75
N LEU A 101 -43.14 -19.63 2.73
CA LEU A 101 -44.12 -20.60 2.24
C LEU A 101 -43.61 -21.23 0.95
N PRO A 102 -43.31 -22.52 0.88
CA PRO A 102 -42.93 -23.20 -0.35
C PRO A 102 -44.14 -23.28 -1.31
N ILE A 103 -43.93 -22.97 -2.58
CA ILE A 103 -44.95 -22.95 -3.62
C ILE A 103 -44.62 -24.05 -4.65
N TYR A 104 -45.58 -24.95 -4.85
CA TYR A 104 -45.54 -26.00 -5.86
C TYR A 104 -46.69 -25.79 -6.89
N GLU A 105 -46.69 -26.54 -8.00
CA GLU A 105 -47.60 -26.36 -9.12
C GLU A 105 -49.10 -26.25 -8.72
N ASN A 106 -49.52 -27.03 -7.71
CA ASN A 106 -50.92 -27.11 -7.30
C ASN A 106 -51.16 -26.87 -5.81
N ARG A 107 -50.13 -26.44 -5.05
CA ARG A 107 -50.25 -26.20 -3.62
C ARG A 107 -49.23 -25.18 -3.10
N VAL A 108 -49.60 -24.50 -2.04
CA VAL A 108 -48.71 -23.79 -1.17
C VAL A 108 -48.65 -24.56 0.15
N GLU A 109 -47.45 -24.85 0.63
CA GLU A 109 -47.27 -25.57 1.89
C GLU A 109 -47.33 -24.62 3.09
N THR A 110 -47.35 -25.20 4.29
CA THR A 110 -47.25 -24.45 5.55
C THR A 110 -45.91 -23.76 5.66
N ALA A 111 -45.87 -22.75 6.50
CA ALA A 111 -44.61 -22.01 6.76
C ALA A 111 -43.49 -22.96 7.19
N SER A 112 -42.37 -22.75 6.58
CA SER A 112 -41.10 -23.45 6.86
C SER A 112 -40.02 -22.44 7.20
N THR A 113 -39.00 -22.88 7.95
CA THR A 113 -37.88 -22.03 8.35
C THR A 113 -36.61 -22.55 7.74
N MET A 114 -35.76 -21.61 7.28
CA MET A 114 -34.37 -21.83 6.91
C MET A 114 -33.51 -21.03 7.89
N ALA A 115 -32.48 -21.66 8.46
CA ALA A 115 -31.52 -20.99 9.31
C ALA A 115 -30.14 -20.99 8.64
N LEU A 116 -29.55 -19.81 8.54
CA LEU A 116 -28.19 -19.61 8.10
C LEU A 116 -27.36 -19.19 9.30
N THR A 117 -26.40 -20.00 9.70
CA THR A 117 -25.42 -19.65 10.75
C THR A 117 -24.33 -18.78 10.10
N VAL A 118 -24.26 -17.54 10.52
CA VAL A 118 -23.18 -16.61 10.16
C VAL A 118 -22.07 -16.81 11.17
N LEU A 119 -20.97 -17.40 10.74
CA LEU A 119 -19.81 -17.68 11.59
C LEU A 119 -19.07 -16.38 11.88
N GLY A 120 -18.90 -16.11 13.17
CA GLY A 120 -18.14 -14.95 13.63
C GLY A 120 -16.67 -15.07 13.27
N LYS A 121 -16.07 -13.97 12.89
CA LYS A 121 -14.64 -13.88 12.59
C LYS A 121 -13.96 -13.05 13.65
N GLU A 122 -12.98 -13.65 14.33
CA GLU A 122 -12.18 -12.94 15.33
C GLU A 122 -11.45 -11.77 14.67
N ASP A 123 -11.69 -10.58 15.18
CA ASP A 123 -11.04 -9.36 14.73
C ASP A 123 -9.63 -9.28 15.33
N LYS A 124 -8.61 -9.32 14.48
CA LYS A 124 -7.22 -9.36 14.91
C LYS A 124 -6.70 -7.95 15.17
N ALA A 125 -5.83 -7.84 16.18
CA ALA A 125 -5.16 -6.58 16.45
C ALA A 125 -4.23 -6.17 15.30
N PRO A 126 -4.12 -4.87 15.02
CA PRO A 126 -3.18 -4.33 14.04
C PRO A 126 -1.74 -4.71 14.34
N VAL A 127 -0.91 -4.72 13.29
CA VAL A 127 0.54 -4.93 13.38
C VAL A 127 1.24 -3.60 13.15
N ALA A 128 1.95 -3.10 14.18
CA ALA A 128 2.80 -1.93 14.07
C ALA A 128 4.27 -2.36 13.97
N GLU A 129 5.04 -1.73 13.09
CA GLU A 129 6.42 -2.08 12.80
C GLU A 129 7.40 -1.01 13.28
N ASP A 130 8.58 -1.45 13.70
CA ASP A 130 9.69 -0.55 14.01
C ASP A 130 10.18 0.18 12.75
N LEU A 131 10.58 1.44 12.94
CA LEU A 131 11.06 2.29 11.86
C LEU A 131 12.37 2.97 12.25
N ALA A 132 13.33 3.03 11.34
CA ALA A 132 14.55 3.81 11.49
C ALA A 132 14.61 4.91 10.42
N ILE A 133 14.78 6.15 10.89
CA ILE A 133 14.89 7.32 10.02
C ILE A 133 16.11 8.15 10.36
N GLU A 134 16.50 9.01 9.43
CA GLU A 134 17.57 9.97 9.60
C GLU A 134 17.07 11.39 9.36
N THR A 135 17.65 12.33 10.05
CA THR A 135 17.53 13.76 9.74
C THR A 135 18.82 14.49 10.10
N TYR A 136 18.89 15.76 9.76
CA TYR A 136 20.02 16.61 10.13
C TYR A 136 19.68 17.51 11.32
N LYS A 137 20.70 17.94 12.03
CA LYS A 137 20.60 18.92 13.12
C LYS A 137 19.73 20.12 12.70
N ASN A 138 18.71 20.45 13.50
CA ASN A 138 17.73 21.52 13.28
C ASN A 138 16.90 21.38 11.97
N LEU A 139 16.75 20.20 11.41
CA LEU A 139 15.94 19.94 10.24
C LEU A 139 14.76 19.04 10.62
N PRO A 140 13.50 19.49 10.49
CA PRO A 140 12.35 18.64 10.66
C PRO A 140 12.34 17.52 9.61
N ARG A 141 11.81 16.36 9.99
CA ARG A 141 11.63 15.19 9.12
C ARG A 141 10.19 14.74 9.18
N GLU A 142 9.55 14.71 8.04
CA GLU A 142 8.26 14.09 7.85
C GLU A 142 8.44 12.67 7.33
N GLU A 143 7.67 11.72 7.88
CA GLU A 143 7.68 10.33 7.48
C GLU A 143 6.33 9.69 7.87
N LYS A 144 6.04 8.48 7.38
CA LYS A 144 4.82 7.74 7.70
C LYS A 144 5.13 6.57 8.63
N LEU A 145 4.30 6.38 9.66
CA LEU A 145 4.35 5.20 10.53
C LEU A 145 3.98 3.95 9.72
N LYS A 146 4.61 2.83 10.05
CA LYS A 146 4.33 1.55 9.41
C LYS A 146 3.42 0.73 10.29
N ALA A 147 2.18 0.58 9.88
CA ALA A 147 1.24 -0.34 10.50
C ALA A 147 0.23 -0.84 9.46
N SER A 148 -0.24 -2.05 9.67
CA SER A 148 -1.26 -2.69 8.85
C SER A 148 -2.28 -3.41 9.73
N ASP A 149 -3.49 -3.48 9.28
CA ASP A 149 -4.54 -4.28 9.87
C ASP A 149 -4.74 -5.56 9.05
N PRO A 150 -4.80 -6.75 9.68
CA PRO A 150 -5.00 -8.01 8.94
C PRO A 150 -6.30 -8.08 8.15
N GLU A 151 -7.32 -7.37 8.59
CA GLU A 151 -8.62 -7.25 7.94
C GLU A 151 -8.73 -6.02 7.02
N GLY A 152 -7.63 -5.22 6.89
CA GLY A 152 -7.58 -4.03 6.03
C GLY A 152 -8.31 -2.80 6.58
N LYS A 153 -8.60 -2.76 7.88
CA LYS A 153 -9.33 -1.64 8.50
C LYS A 153 -8.47 -0.39 8.65
N THR A 154 -9.12 0.76 8.69
CA THR A 154 -8.47 2.05 8.91
C THR A 154 -7.92 2.14 10.34
N LEU A 155 -6.67 2.58 10.50
CA LEU A 155 -5.98 2.64 11.77
C LEU A 155 -5.93 4.06 12.32
N THR A 156 -5.97 4.16 13.64
CA THR A 156 -5.63 5.36 14.41
C THR A 156 -4.32 5.16 15.16
N TYR A 157 -3.57 6.24 15.40
CA TYR A 157 -2.21 6.14 15.96
C TYR A 157 -2.09 6.90 17.28
N SER A 158 -1.41 6.30 18.25
CA SER A 158 -1.18 6.88 19.56
C SER A 158 0.31 6.92 19.92
N LEU A 159 0.79 8.08 20.34
CA LEU A 159 2.15 8.27 20.85
C LEU A 159 2.23 7.78 22.30
N LEU A 160 3.05 6.76 22.57
CA LEU A 160 3.26 6.22 23.93
C LEU A 160 4.41 6.90 24.66
N ARG A 161 5.59 6.96 24.04
CA ARG A 161 6.76 7.61 24.63
C ARG A 161 7.27 8.71 23.74
N LYS A 162 7.45 9.89 24.31
CA LYS A 162 7.96 11.07 23.60
C LYS A 162 9.49 11.00 23.40
N PRO A 163 10.01 11.56 22.29
CA PRO A 163 11.45 11.67 22.10
C PRO A 163 12.07 12.63 23.11
N LYS A 164 13.34 12.39 23.45
CA LYS A 164 14.09 13.20 24.44
C LYS A 164 14.80 14.40 23.80
N ARG A 165 15.27 14.23 22.55
CA ARG A 165 16.08 15.22 21.82
C ARG A 165 15.31 16.01 20.78
N GLY A 166 14.00 15.76 20.65
CA GLY A 166 13.10 16.41 19.70
C GLY A 166 11.69 16.51 20.22
N SER A 167 10.78 16.80 19.31
CA SER A 167 9.35 16.66 19.46
C SER A 167 8.79 15.91 18.25
N VAL A 168 7.68 15.21 18.43
CA VAL A 168 6.96 14.51 17.36
C VAL A 168 5.49 14.90 17.41
N THR A 169 4.91 15.10 16.23
CA THR A 169 3.47 15.25 16.02
C THR A 169 3.04 14.17 15.03
N ILE A 170 2.04 13.38 15.37
CA ILE A 170 1.46 12.33 14.53
C ILE A 170 0.10 12.84 14.06
N ARG A 171 -0.18 12.68 12.75
CA ARG A 171 -1.47 12.99 12.11
C ARG A 171 -2.35 11.74 12.06
N GLU A 172 -3.62 11.92 11.75
CA GLU A 172 -4.61 10.84 11.67
C GLU A 172 -4.25 9.77 10.62
N ASP A 173 -3.63 10.15 9.51
CA ASP A 173 -3.19 9.26 8.44
C ASP A 173 -1.91 8.47 8.75
N GLY A 174 -1.37 8.61 9.97
CA GLY A 174 -0.11 8.00 10.39
C GLY A 174 1.15 8.77 9.96
N THR A 175 1.00 9.87 9.24
CA THR A 175 2.12 10.75 8.94
C THR A 175 2.59 11.45 10.22
N PHE A 176 3.89 11.48 10.46
CA PHE A 176 4.46 12.19 11.59
C PHE A 176 5.54 13.17 11.17
N VAL A 177 5.69 14.23 11.96
CA VAL A 177 6.79 15.19 11.82
C VAL A 177 7.62 15.15 13.09
N TYR A 178 8.87 14.73 12.97
CA TYR A 178 9.86 14.83 14.03
C TYR A 178 10.68 16.12 13.86
N THR A 179 10.77 16.92 14.91
CA THR A 179 11.54 18.17 14.93
C THR A 179 12.64 18.07 15.98
N PRO A 180 13.94 18.02 15.60
CA PRO A 180 15.05 18.02 16.53
C PRO A 180 15.08 19.29 17.38
N LYS A 181 15.38 19.18 18.68
CA LYS A 181 15.70 20.34 19.51
C LYS A 181 16.93 21.05 18.97
N LYS A 182 16.96 22.38 19.14
CA LYS A 182 18.04 23.23 18.64
C LYS A 182 19.43 22.67 18.95
N ASN A 183 20.23 22.48 17.92
CA ASN A 183 21.61 22.00 17.95
C ASN A 183 21.84 20.58 18.52
N LYS A 184 20.82 19.77 18.73
CA LYS A 184 20.97 18.37 19.15
C LYS A 184 21.34 17.49 17.95
N VAL A 185 22.21 16.51 18.21
CA VAL A 185 22.63 15.45 17.29
C VAL A 185 22.67 14.12 18.03
N GLY A 186 22.76 13.01 17.30
CA GLY A 186 22.81 11.64 17.83
C GLY A 186 21.45 10.96 17.83
N VAL A 187 21.34 9.80 18.46
CA VAL A 187 20.14 8.97 18.44
C VAL A 187 19.06 9.51 19.37
N ASP A 188 17.84 9.54 18.89
CA ASP A 188 16.61 9.75 19.64
C ASP A 188 15.60 8.66 19.28
N SER A 189 14.51 8.55 20.02
CA SER A 189 13.46 7.60 19.72
C SER A 189 12.14 8.01 20.35
N PHE A 190 11.04 7.57 19.74
CA PHE A 190 9.70 7.57 20.31
C PHE A 190 9.02 6.23 20.04
N THR A 191 7.94 5.94 20.75
CA THR A 191 7.16 4.72 20.54
C THR A 191 5.70 5.03 20.28
N TYR A 192 5.04 4.16 19.54
CA TYR A 192 3.65 4.32 19.15
C TYR A 192 2.91 2.98 19.12
N THR A 193 1.58 3.06 19.10
CA THR A 193 0.67 1.96 18.80
C THR A 193 -0.30 2.37 17.71
N ALA A 194 -0.83 1.39 16.99
CA ALA A 194 -1.95 1.50 16.08
C ALA A 194 -3.18 0.83 16.71
N THR A 195 -4.36 1.40 16.48
CA THR A 195 -5.63 0.89 17.00
C THR A 195 -6.63 0.84 15.85
N ASP A 196 -7.35 -0.27 15.72
CA ASP A 196 -8.43 -0.45 14.76
C ASP A 196 -9.77 0.17 15.25
N PRO A 197 -10.83 0.17 14.41
CA PRO A 197 -12.13 0.70 14.80
C PRO A 197 -12.85 -0.13 15.90
N ALA A 198 -12.49 -1.39 16.09
CA ALA A 198 -13.04 -2.25 17.14
C ALA A 198 -12.37 -2.02 18.51
N GLY A 199 -11.24 -1.30 18.52
CA GLY A 199 -10.51 -0.98 19.74
C GLY A 199 -9.35 -1.96 20.02
N ASN A 200 -9.02 -2.89 19.11
CA ASN A 200 -7.84 -3.74 19.25
C ASN A 200 -6.57 -2.90 19.03
N VAL A 201 -5.60 -3.08 19.90
CA VAL A 201 -4.36 -2.28 19.92
C VAL A 201 -3.17 -3.15 19.53
N SER A 202 -2.33 -2.64 18.65
CA SER A 202 -1.07 -3.28 18.25
C SER A 202 -0.09 -3.40 19.41
N ARG A 203 0.95 -4.19 19.23
CA ARG A 203 2.15 -4.09 20.08
C ARG A 203 2.80 -2.72 19.92
N GLU A 204 3.53 -2.29 20.97
CA GLU A 204 4.35 -1.08 20.94
C GLU A 204 5.44 -1.21 19.86
N ALA A 205 5.51 -0.25 18.96
CA ALA A 205 6.56 -0.15 17.95
C ALA A 205 7.44 1.08 18.19
N THR A 206 8.71 0.99 17.81
CA THR A 206 9.73 2.01 18.09
C THR A 206 10.16 2.70 16.79
N VAL A 207 10.13 4.03 16.79
CA VAL A 207 10.79 4.83 15.76
C VAL A 207 12.12 5.33 16.30
N VAL A 208 13.20 4.89 15.66
CA VAL A 208 14.58 5.34 15.96
C VAL A 208 14.96 6.44 14.99
N ILE A 209 15.45 7.56 15.52
CA ILE A 209 15.84 8.72 14.72
C ILE A 209 17.33 9.00 14.90
N GLN A 210 18.11 8.92 13.82
CA GLN A 210 19.49 9.37 13.80
C GLN A 210 19.55 10.83 13.36
N VAL A 211 19.88 11.72 14.30
CA VAL A 211 20.08 13.15 13.99
C VAL A 211 21.56 13.38 13.66
N LEU A 212 21.84 13.61 12.38
CA LEU A 212 23.18 13.78 11.81
C LEU A 212 23.66 15.24 11.94
N LYS A 213 24.99 15.40 11.99
CA LYS A 213 25.62 16.70 11.83
C LYS A 213 25.82 16.93 10.31
N PRO A 214 25.32 18.02 9.71
CA PRO A 214 25.59 18.31 8.31
C PRO A 214 27.10 18.56 8.10
N SER A 215 27.58 18.33 6.88
CA SER A 215 28.99 18.47 6.50
C SER A 215 29.51 19.88 6.68
N ASP A 216 28.65 20.89 6.49
CA ASP A 216 28.93 22.29 6.77
C ASP A 216 27.72 22.98 7.43
N SER A 217 27.86 24.28 7.76
CA SER A 217 26.79 25.07 8.38
C SER A 217 25.83 25.73 7.40
N LYS A 218 26.15 25.73 6.11
CA LYS A 218 25.31 26.34 5.09
C LYS A 218 24.17 25.41 4.71
N ARG A 219 23.02 25.97 4.41
CA ARG A 219 21.82 25.27 3.95
C ARG A 219 21.31 25.91 2.67
N TYR A 220 20.47 25.17 1.96
CA TYR A 220 19.72 25.75 0.87
C TYR A 220 18.68 26.75 1.39
N SER A 221 18.68 27.96 0.87
CA SER A 221 17.75 29.01 1.29
C SER A 221 16.35 28.84 0.71
N ASP A 222 16.21 28.05 -0.36
CA ASP A 222 14.99 27.88 -1.14
C ASP A 222 14.29 26.52 -0.92
N THR A 223 14.75 25.72 0.04
CA THR A 223 14.11 24.44 0.38
C THR A 223 13.40 24.47 1.73
N GLU A 224 13.47 25.56 2.49
CA GLU A 224 12.85 25.66 3.81
C GLU A 224 11.33 25.48 3.70
N GLY A 225 10.79 24.52 4.45
CA GLY A 225 9.37 24.16 4.42
C GLY A 225 8.92 23.36 3.20
N GLN A 226 9.82 23.05 2.27
CA GLN A 226 9.54 22.18 1.12
C GLN A 226 9.61 20.70 1.55
N ASP A 227 8.80 19.85 0.93
CA ASP A 227 8.75 18.41 1.21
C ASP A 227 10.04 17.65 0.83
N CYS A 228 10.86 18.22 -0.05
CA CYS A 228 12.17 17.70 -0.46
C CYS A 228 13.35 18.23 0.38
N GLN A 229 13.10 19.06 1.40
CA GLN A 229 14.17 19.76 2.15
C GLN A 229 15.22 18.80 2.72
N PHE A 230 14.78 17.70 3.31
CA PHE A 230 15.71 16.70 3.85
C PHE A 230 16.54 16.05 2.75
N GLN A 231 15.91 15.63 1.65
CA GLN A 231 16.58 14.93 0.56
C GLN A 231 17.56 15.84 -0.19
N ALA A 232 17.23 17.12 -0.32
CA ALA A 232 18.16 18.12 -0.87
C ALA A 232 19.43 18.23 -0.02
N GLU A 233 19.29 18.34 1.31
CA GLU A 233 20.43 18.35 2.22
C GLU A 233 21.21 17.03 2.21
N TRP A 234 20.53 15.91 2.07
CA TRP A 234 21.16 14.59 1.93
C TRP A 234 22.00 14.53 0.64
N MET A 235 21.47 14.94 -0.52
CA MET A 235 22.23 14.97 -1.77
C MET A 235 23.49 15.83 -1.68
N ARG A 236 23.41 16.96 -0.98
CA ARG A 236 24.55 17.83 -0.72
C ARG A 236 25.60 17.17 0.18
N SER A 237 25.14 16.56 1.27
CA SER A 237 26.01 15.92 2.27
C SER A 237 26.76 14.72 1.74
N THR A 238 26.15 14.01 0.78
CA THR A 238 26.73 12.83 0.12
C THR A 238 27.50 13.17 -1.16
N GLY A 239 27.52 14.43 -1.58
CA GLY A 239 28.22 14.87 -2.79
C GLY A 239 27.53 14.48 -4.11
N ILE A 240 26.29 14.00 -4.03
CA ILE A 240 25.50 13.66 -5.24
C ILE A 240 25.21 14.91 -6.06
N PHE A 241 24.85 16.00 -5.38
CA PHE A 241 24.55 17.29 -6.00
C PHE A 241 25.33 18.41 -5.31
N THR A 242 26.02 19.22 -6.12
CA THR A 242 26.74 20.41 -5.63
C THR A 242 25.88 21.65 -5.89
N ALA A 243 25.63 22.40 -4.82
CA ALA A 243 24.82 23.60 -4.88
C ALA A 243 25.42 24.70 -5.74
N GLU A 244 24.54 25.42 -6.41
CA GLU A 244 24.90 26.69 -7.07
C GLU A 244 24.84 27.82 -6.02
N SER A 245 25.85 28.71 -6.02
CA SER A 245 25.81 29.93 -5.21
C SER A 245 25.27 31.07 -6.07
N ILE A 246 24.08 31.55 -5.74
CA ILE A 246 23.45 32.67 -6.42
C ILE A 246 23.33 33.82 -5.41
N GLY A 247 24.00 34.94 -5.67
CA GLY A 247 23.98 36.10 -4.76
C GLY A 247 24.58 35.82 -3.37
N GLY A 248 25.45 34.80 -3.22
CA GLY A 248 26.03 34.41 -1.96
C GLY A 248 25.23 33.39 -1.15
N GLU A 249 24.04 33.05 -1.60
CA GLU A 249 23.17 32.00 -1.02
C GLU A 249 23.31 30.70 -1.79
N LEU A 250 23.23 29.60 -1.07
CA LEU A 250 23.11 28.28 -1.70
C LEU A 250 21.65 28.04 -2.10
N ARG A 251 21.41 27.72 -3.37
CA ARG A 251 20.08 27.43 -3.90
C ARG A 251 20.02 26.04 -4.52
N PHE A 252 19.03 25.28 -4.13
CA PHE A 252 18.73 23.95 -4.67
C PHE A 252 17.90 24.01 -5.93
N GLN A 253 17.02 24.99 -6.04
CA GLN A 253 16.03 25.15 -7.12
C GLN A 253 15.13 23.92 -7.27
N PRO A 254 14.28 23.61 -6.28
CA PRO A 254 13.50 22.36 -6.24
C PRO A 254 12.60 22.15 -7.45
N ASP A 255 12.09 23.24 -8.06
CA ASP A 255 11.17 23.19 -9.21
C ASP A 255 11.90 23.15 -10.57
N LYS A 256 13.22 23.26 -10.59
CA LYS A 256 13.99 23.19 -11.85
C LYS A 256 13.94 21.77 -12.41
N ALA A 257 13.59 21.63 -13.70
CA ALA A 257 13.65 20.35 -14.39
C ALA A 257 15.10 19.83 -14.43
N VAL A 258 15.26 18.52 -14.23
CA VAL A 258 16.53 17.82 -14.30
C VAL A 258 16.73 17.27 -15.70
N THR A 259 17.92 17.46 -16.28
CA THR A 259 18.22 16.89 -17.60
C THR A 259 18.58 15.41 -17.49
N GLN A 260 18.47 14.67 -18.61
CA GLN A 260 18.86 13.25 -18.68
C GLN A 260 20.30 13.05 -18.22
N GLY A 261 21.23 13.90 -18.65
CA GLY A 261 22.63 13.84 -18.24
C GLY A 261 22.82 14.07 -16.74
N GLU A 262 22.15 15.09 -16.18
CA GLU A 262 22.18 15.36 -14.73
C GLU A 262 21.63 14.18 -13.93
N PHE A 263 20.50 13.57 -14.37
CA PHE A 263 19.90 12.43 -13.70
C PHE A 263 20.84 11.21 -13.72
N ILE A 264 21.43 10.89 -14.88
CA ILE A 264 22.40 9.79 -15.00
C ILE A 264 23.55 9.99 -14.01
N ALA A 265 24.14 11.16 -13.97
CA ALA A 265 25.26 11.44 -13.05
C ALA A 265 24.85 11.32 -11.58
N MET A 266 23.67 11.83 -11.22
CA MET A 266 23.16 11.73 -9.86
C MET A 266 22.83 10.27 -9.48
N LEU A 267 22.25 9.48 -10.39
CA LEU A 267 21.92 8.07 -10.13
C LEU A 267 23.20 7.24 -9.96
N VAL A 268 24.21 7.42 -10.82
CA VAL A 268 25.53 6.76 -10.71
C VAL A 268 26.18 7.04 -9.36
N LYS A 269 26.16 8.31 -8.91
CA LYS A 269 26.67 8.69 -7.59
C LYS A 269 25.85 8.11 -6.44
N THR A 270 24.54 8.07 -6.57
CA THR A 270 23.63 7.49 -5.57
C THR A 270 23.92 6.00 -5.34
N LEU A 271 24.23 5.28 -6.43
CA LEU A 271 24.51 3.86 -6.40
C LEU A 271 25.99 3.54 -6.10
N ASP A 272 26.82 4.57 -5.92
CA ASP A 272 28.27 4.43 -5.71
C ASP A 272 28.97 3.60 -6.81
N LEU A 273 28.56 3.82 -8.07
CA LEU A 273 29.14 3.11 -9.21
C LEU A 273 30.47 3.76 -9.58
N LYS A 274 31.43 2.92 -9.95
CA LYS A 274 32.75 3.40 -10.36
C LYS A 274 32.66 4.24 -11.63
N GLU A 275 33.06 5.50 -11.50
CA GLU A 275 33.16 6.42 -12.63
C GLU A 275 34.26 5.96 -13.59
N GLU A 276 33.90 5.71 -14.85
CA GLU A 276 34.87 5.25 -15.85
C GLU A 276 34.44 5.66 -17.25
N ALA A 277 35.30 6.38 -17.95
CA ALA A 277 35.09 6.69 -19.35
C ALA A 277 35.35 5.47 -20.23
N ILE A 278 34.40 5.18 -21.14
CA ILE A 278 34.55 4.16 -22.18
C ILE A 278 34.80 4.83 -23.53
N SER A 279 35.49 4.11 -24.43
CA SER A 279 35.90 4.63 -25.73
C SER A 279 34.75 4.82 -26.72
N THR A 280 33.63 4.15 -26.51
CA THR A 280 32.47 4.09 -27.43
C THR A 280 31.27 4.87 -26.92
N LEU A 281 31.47 6.14 -26.57
CA LEU A 281 30.37 7.02 -26.21
C LEU A 281 29.86 7.81 -27.43
N PRO A 282 28.54 8.17 -27.45
CA PRO A 282 28.00 9.08 -28.47
C PRO A 282 28.86 10.35 -28.64
N GLU A 283 29.05 10.83 -29.84
CA GLU A 283 29.91 11.99 -30.14
C GLU A 283 29.44 13.27 -29.42
N ASN A 284 28.12 13.43 -29.29
CA ASN A 284 27.48 14.55 -28.61
C ASN A 284 27.53 14.48 -27.07
N THR A 285 28.19 13.47 -26.47
CA THR A 285 28.27 13.34 -25.03
C THR A 285 29.12 14.47 -24.42
N PRO A 286 28.54 15.33 -23.54
CA PRO A 286 29.29 16.37 -22.84
C PRO A 286 30.49 15.80 -22.07
N GLN A 287 31.59 16.54 -22.05
CA GLN A 287 32.84 16.10 -21.41
C GLN A 287 32.63 15.68 -19.94
N TRP A 288 31.85 16.46 -19.19
CA TRP A 288 31.59 16.20 -17.76
C TRP A 288 30.76 14.93 -17.53
N LEU A 289 29.91 14.54 -18.49
CA LEU A 289 29.01 13.38 -18.38
C LEU A 289 29.72 12.07 -18.73
N ARG A 290 30.81 12.11 -19.49
CA ARG A 290 31.48 10.89 -20.01
C ARG A 290 31.77 9.82 -18.97
N PRO A 291 32.34 10.11 -17.77
CA PRO A 291 32.59 9.07 -16.77
C PRO A 291 31.31 8.46 -16.21
N TYR A 292 30.28 9.26 -16.00
CA TYR A 292 28.98 8.80 -15.49
C TYR A 292 28.21 7.99 -16.54
N LEU A 293 28.17 8.46 -17.79
CA LEU A 293 27.51 7.72 -18.87
C LEU A 293 28.20 6.37 -19.13
N GLY A 294 29.53 6.34 -19.07
CA GLY A 294 30.29 5.10 -19.17
C GLY A 294 29.92 4.09 -18.07
N ALA A 295 29.81 4.55 -16.83
CA ALA A 295 29.35 3.73 -15.73
C ALA A 295 27.89 3.25 -15.92
N ALA A 296 26.99 4.15 -16.33
CA ALA A 296 25.58 3.85 -16.56
C ALA A 296 25.38 2.82 -17.68
N LEU A 297 26.08 2.93 -18.78
CA LEU A 297 26.01 1.98 -19.91
C LEU A 297 26.51 0.59 -19.52
N ARG A 298 27.63 0.49 -18.79
CA ARG A 298 28.14 -0.81 -18.31
C ARG A 298 27.21 -1.48 -17.33
N SER A 299 26.54 -0.70 -16.48
CA SER A 299 25.59 -1.22 -15.50
C SER A 299 24.17 -1.39 -16.06
N GLY A 300 23.97 -1.15 -17.35
CA GLY A 300 22.69 -1.31 -18.02
C GLY A 300 21.60 -0.31 -17.64
N LEU A 301 21.93 0.79 -16.92
CA LEU A 301 20.95 1.73 -16.38
C LEU A 301 20.07 2.39 -17.44
N VAL A 302 20.63 2.64 -18.62
CA VAL A 302 19.94 3.36 -19.70
C VAL A 302 19.75 2.48 -20.95
N SER A 303 20.02 1.20 -20.86
CA SER A 303 19.98 0.27 -22.01
C SER A 303 18.58 0.06 -22.57
N GLN A 304 17.55 0.26 -21.76
CA GLN A 304 16.15 0.07 -22.14
C GLN A 304 15.44 1.38 -22.54
N TRP A 305 16.18 2.50 -22.54
CA TRP A 305 15.61 3.74 -23.04
C TRP A 305 15.42 3.66 -24.55
N PRO A 306 14.30 4.12 -25.12
CA PRO A 306 14.09 4.15 -26.57
C PRO A 306 15.20 4.95 -27.27
N GLN A 307 15.65 4.48 -28.43
CA GLN A 307 16.74 5.17 -29.16
C GLN A 307 16.39 6.61 -29.54
N GLU A 308 15.13 6.88 -29.80
CA GLU A 308 14.62 8.20 -30.16
C GLU A 308 14.68 9.19 -28.97
N GLU A 309 14.63 8.68 -27.76
CA GLU A 309 14.70 9.44 -26.51
C GLU A 309 16.09 9.42 -25.86
N SER A 310 16.95 8.51 -26.30
CA SER A 310 18.31 8.38 -25.79
C SER A 310 19.29 9.30 -26.54
N GLY A 311 20.25 9.86 -25.78
CA GLY A 311 21.33 10.66 -26.37
C GLY A 311 21.07 12.17 -26.45
N ASN A 312 19.88 12.66 -26.06
CA ASN A 312 19.67 14.09 -25.85
C ASN A 312 19.88 14.45 -24.38
N PHE A 313 21.14 14.47 -23.96
CA PHE A 313 21.50 14.64 -22.54
C PHE A 313 21.08 15.98 -21.94
N GLU A 314 20.72 16.98 -22.74
CA GLU A 314 20.20 18.27 -22.30
C GLU A 314 18.66 18.30 -22.19
N ALA A 315 17.98 17.28 -22.76
CA ALA A 315 16.53 17.18 -22.58
C ALA A 315 16.17 16.84 -21.14
N PRO A 316 15.00 17.31 -20.64
CA PRO A 316 14.50 16.91 -19.33
C PRO A 316 14.31 15.38 -19.26
N VAL A 317 14.68 14.77 -18.12
CA VAL A 317 14.37 13.37 -17.84
C VAL A 317 12.89 13.22 -17.47
N THR A 318 12.23 12.21 -18.03
CA THR A 318 10.83 11.91 -17.68
C THR A 318 10.75 10.88 -16.54
N GLY A 319 9.56 10.77 -15.91
CA GLY A 319 9.32 9.76 -14.90
C GLY A 319 9.48 8.33 -15.43
N ALA A 320 9.07 8.07 -16.69
CA ALA A 320 9.26 6.80 -17.36
C ALA A 320 10.74 6.42 -17.49
N GLN A 321 11.56 7.34 -17.99
CA GLN A 321 13.01 7.13 -18.11
C GLN A 321 13.66 6.88 -16.75
N ALA A 322 13.30 7.65 -15.74
CA ALA A 322 13.81 7.47 -14.38
C ALA A 322 13.40 6.13 -13.76
N ALA A 323 12.14 5.71 -13.93
CA ALA A 323 11.64 4.43 -13.43
C ALA A 323 12.41 3.25 -14.04
N VAL A 324 12.58 3.23 -15.35
CA VAL A 324 13.31 2.16 -16.06
C VAL A 324 14.78 2.10 -15.65
N ALA A 325 15.43 3.26 -15.48
CA ALA A 325 16.82 3.30 -15.02
C ALA A 325 16.96 2.74 -13.58
N VAL A 326 16.02 3.06 -12.69
CA VAL A 326 16.01 2.56 -11.31
C VAL A 326 15.68 1.07 -11.27
N GLN A 327 14.68 0.60 -12.00
CA GLN A 327 14.35 -0.83 -12.10
C GLN A 327 15.55 -1.64 -12.57
N SER A 328 16.20 -1.19 -13.65
CA SER A 328 17.40 -1.83 -14.18
C SER A 328 18.54 -1.86 -13.16
N ALA A 329 18.77 -0.73 -12.47
CA ALA A 329 19.82 -0.61 -11.47
C ALA A 329 19.66 -1.57 -10.28
N LEU A 330 18.44 -1.70 -9.78
CA LEU A 330 18.14 -2.48 -8.59
C LEU A 330 17.68 -3.91 -8.90
N SER A 331 17.52 -4.26 -10.19
CA SER A 331 16.96 -5.54 -10.66
C SER A 331 15.62 -5.86 -9.98
N LEU A 332 14.76 -4.87 -9.85
CA LEU A 332 13.46 -5.04 -9.23
C LEU A 332 12.55 -5.87 -10.13
N GLN A 333 11.92 -6.88 -9.52
CA GLN A 333 10.95 -7.72 -10.22
C GLN A 333 9.56 -7.14 -10.06
N VAL A 334 8.77 -7.19 -11.13
CA VAL A 334 7.37 -6.80 -11.10
C VAL A 334 6.53 -7.95 -10.56
N THR A 335 5.51 -7.65 -9.75
CA THR A 335 4.52 -8.63 -9.31
C THR A 335 3.29 -8.58 -10.21
N ASP A 336 2.56 -9.70 -10.31
CA ASP A 336 1.30 -9.73 -11.06
C ASP A 336 0.27 -8.73 -10.49
N GLU A 337 0.30 -8.49 -9.18
CA GLU A 337 -0.55 -7.53 -8.49
C GLU A 337 -0.22 -6.08 -8.88
N ALA A 338 1.06 -5.73 -8.99
CA ALA A 338 1.49 -4.40 -9.44
C ALA A 338 1.02 -4.11 -10.87
N ILE A 339 1.13 -5.10 -11.76
CA ILE A 339 0.66 -4.97 -13.14
C ILE A 339 -0.87 -4.78 -13.17
N ALA A 340 -1.60 -5.56 -12.37
CA ALA A 340 -3.07 -5.53 -12.33
C ALA A 340 -3.63 -4.20 -11.77
N THR A 341 -2.92 -3.58 -10.82
CA THR A 341 -3.33 -2.32 -10.19
C THR A 341 -2.85 -1.08 -10.95
N PHE A 342 -1.87 -1.23 -11.83
CA PHE A 342 -1.30 -0.14 -12.60
C PHE A 342 -2.19 0.20 -13.81
N SER A 343 -2.68 1.45 -13.90
CA SER A 343 -3.43 1.92 -15.07
C SER A 343 -2.48 2.13 -16.25
N GLN A 344 -2.56 1.28 -17.26
CA GLN A 344 -1.71 1.34 -18.47
C GLN A 344 -2.09 2.50 -19.42
N GLU A 345 -3.22 3.19 -19.18
CA GLU A 345 -3.72 4.23 -20.11
C GLU A 345 -2.82 5.48 -20.17
N GLU A 346 -1.96 5.68 -19.16
CA GLU A 346 -1.12 6.89 -19.03
C GLU A 346 0.39 6.61 -19.14
N ALA A 347 0.80 5.38 -19.47
CA ALA A 347 2.21 5.00 -19.50
C ALA A 347 2.64 4.42 -20.86
N PRO A 348 3.81 4.80 -21.38
CA PRO A 348 4.36 4.16 -22.55
C PRO A 348 4.69 2.68 -22.26
N GLN A 349 4.38 1.79 -23.20
CA GLN A 349 4.51 0.35 -23.02
C GLN A 349 5.91 -0.10 -22.54
N TRP A 350 6.97 0.58 -22.99
CA TRP A 350 8.36 0.26 -22.62
C TRP A 350 8.71 0.57 -21.16
N ALA A 351 7.90 1.38 -20.47
CA ALA A 351 8.13 1.78 -19.09
C ALA A 351 7.03 1.30 -18.12
N ALA A 352 5.98 0.63 -18.61
CA ALA A 352 4.82 0.27 -17.79
C ALA A 352 5.20 -0.60 -16.59
N GLU A 353 6.02 -1.63 -16.78
CA GLU A 353 6.52 -2.47 -15.68
C GLU A 353 7.32 -1.66 -14.66
N ALA A 354 8.23 -0.80 -15.13
CA ALA A 354 9.08 -0.01 -14.25
C ALA A 354 8.25 0.96 -13.40
N LEU A 355 7.25 1.60 -13.99
CA LEU A 355 6.35 2.50 -13.27
C LEU A 355 5.49 1.75 -12.25
N ALA A 356 5.00 0.55 -12.60
CA ALA A 356 4.26 -0.31 -11.67
C ALA A 356 5.12 -0.71 -10.46
N VAL A 357 6.35 -1.15 -10.69
CA VAL A 357 7.31 -1.48 -9.63
C VAL A 357 7.62 -0.26 -8.75
N MET A 358 7.77 0.94 -9.34
CA MET A 358 7.96 2.15 -8.54
C MET A 358 6.73 2.44 -7.65
N GLY A 359 5.53 2.23 -8.18
CA GLY A 359 4.27 2.35 -7.42
C GLY A 359 4.22 1.41 -6.21
N GLU A 360 4.60 0.14 -6.35
CA GLU A 360 4.73 -0.81 -5.23
C GLU A 360 5.69 -0.33 -4.14
N GLN A 361 6.76 0.37 -4.54
CA GLN A 361 7.71 0.96 -3.59
C GLN A 361 7.23 2.29 -3.00
N GLY A 362 5.99 2.70 -3.29
CA GLY A 362 5.41 3.98 -2.85
C GLY A 362 6.00 5.20 -3.57
N ILE A 363 6.64 5.01 -4.73
CA ILE A 363 7.25 6.06 -5.53
C ILE A 363 6.36 6.31 -6.76
N LEU A 364 5.51 7.34 -6.69
CA LEU A 364 4.63 7.71 -7.78
C LEU A 364 5.34 8.68 -8.74
N LEU A 365 5.52 8.28 -9.99
CA LEU A 365 6.13 9.08 -11.05
C LEU A 365 5.13 9.26 -12.20
N GLY A 366 4.94 10.50 -12.65
CA GLY A 366 4.21 10.76 -13.90
C GLY A 366 5.05 10.31 -15.10
N ALA A 367 4.48 9.51 -16.00
CA ALA A 367 5.25 8.87 -17.07
C ALA A 367 5.98 9.88 -17.97
N ASP A 368 5.23 10.84 -18.55
CA ASP A 368 5.75 11.80 -19.53
C ASP A 368 6.18 13.13 -18.90
N ALA A 369 5.91 13.33 -17.61
CA ALA A 369 6.24 14.58 -16.95
C ALA A 369 7.74 14.70 -16.70
N PRO A 370 8.36 15.84 -17.03
CA PRO A 370 9.73 16.13 -16.61
C PRO A 370 9.87 16.11 -15.10
N LEU A 371 10.88 15.41 -14.60
CA LEU A 371 11.17 15.38 -13.15
C LEU A 371 11.84 16.68 -12.73
N THR A 372 11.31 17.28 -11.66
CA THR A 372 11.95 18.40 -11.00
C THR A 372 13.11 17.93 -10.10
N ARG A 373 13.99 18.85 -9.72
CA ARG A 373 15.12 18.54 -8.84
C ARG A 373 14.65 18.05 -7.47
N GLY A 374 13.54 18.60 -6.95
CA GLY A 374 12.92 18.13 -5.72
C GLY A 374 12.41 16.69 -5.81
N GLN A 375 11.73 16.34 -6.91
CA GLN A 375 11.27 14.98 -7.18
C GLN A 375 12.44 14.00 -7.36
N CYS A 376 13.48 14.41 -8.11
CA CYS A 376 14.71 13.60 -8.25
C CYS A 376 15.39 13.36 -6.88
N ALA A 377 15.44 14.35 -6.00
CA ALA A 377 16.03 14.17 -4.67
C ALA A 377 15.26 13.13 -3.85
N LYS A 378 13.92 13.18 -3.87
CA LYS A 378 13.08 12.18 -3.19
C LYS A 378 13.27 10.78 -3.79
N LEU A 379 13.26 10.68 -5.11
CA LEU A 379 13.49 9.41 -5.82
C LEU A 379 14.86 8.82 -5.47
N LEU A 380 15.93 9.59 -5.62
CA LEU A 380 17.30 9.11 -5.39
C LEU A 380 17.55 8.74 -3.92
N TYR A 381 16.93 9.44 -2.98
CA TYR A 381 16.97 9.02 -1.57
C TYR A 381 16.28 7.68 -1.35
N ALA A 382 15.09 7.46 -1.93
CA ALA A 382 14.40 6.17 -1.86
C ALA A 382 15.24 5.06 -2.51
N VAL A 383 15.83 5.31 -3.69
CA VAL A 383 16.76 4.39 -4.37
C VAL A 383 17.96 4.02 -3.48
N SER A 384 18.55 4.99 -2.79
CA SER A 384 19.67 4.73 -1.88
C SER A 384 19.31 3.79 -0.73
N ARG A 385 18.06 3.85 -0.25
CA ARG A 385 17.54 2.95 0.80
C ARG A 385 17.28 1.55 0.26
N LEU A 386 16.66 1.46 -0.91
CA LEU A 386 16.40 0.18 -1.59
C LEU A 386 17.69 -0.52 -2.00
N ALA A 387 18.70 0.22 -2.45
CA ALA A 387 19.99 -0.33 -2.88
C ALA A 387 20.76 -1.08 -1.78
N ILE A 388 20.46 -0.83 -0.50
CA ILE A 388 21.06 -1.56 0.63
C ILE A 388 20.63 -3.02 0.63
N THR A 389 19.39 -3.32 0.23
CA THR A 389 18.77 -4.64 0.28
C THR A 389 18.56 -5.30 -1.08
N ALA A 390 18.75 -4.55 -2.18
CA ALA A 390 18.47 -5.03 -3.53
C ALA A 390 19.46 -6.08 -4.02
N PRO A 391 18.99 -7.22 -4.58
CA PRO A 391 19.84 -8.29 -5.11
C PRO A 391 20.79 -7.83 -6.22
N GLY A 392 20.33 -6.92 -7.08
CA GLY A 392 21.12 -6.39 -8.21
C GLY A 392 22.38 -5.65 -7.79
N MET A 393 22.36 -4.94 -6.67
CA MET A 393 23.50 -4.19 -6.16
C MET A 393 24.65 -5.08 -5.67
N ALA A 394 24.34 -6.29 -5.19
CA ALA A 394 25.37 -7.27 -4.82
C ALA A 394 26.18 -7.74 -6.05
N MET A 395 25.52 -7.91 -7.21
CA MET A 395 26.21 -8.27 -8.47
C MET A 395 27.05 -7.10 -9.00
N ILE A 396 26.54 -5.87 -8.95
CA ILE A 396 27.26 -4.69 -9.44
C ILE A 396 28.52 -4.42 -8.59
N ARG A 397 28.43 -4.52 -7.25
CA ARG A 397 29.57 -4.33 -6.33
C ARG A 397 30.63 -5.43 -6.47
N ASN A 398 30.25 -6.66 -6.84
CA ASN A 398 31.21 -7.75 -7.05
C ASN A 398 31.93 -7.67 -8.40
N ASN A 399 31.47 -6.84 -9.33
CA ASN A 399 32.06 -6.64 -10.65
C ASN A 399 32.88 -5.34 -10.76
N GLN A 400 33.05 -4.61 -9.67
CA GLN A 400 33.91 -3.41 -9.53
C GLN A 400 35.25 -3.77 -8.85
#